data_85a4618ee2d0c3afac46d661262a1db5
#
_entry.id   85a4618ee2d0c3afac46d661262a1db5
#
_cell.length_a   1.000
_cell.length_b   1.000
_cell.length_c   1.000
_cell.angle_alpha   90.00
_cell.angle_beta   90.00
_cell.angle_gamma   90.00
#
_symmetry.space_group_name_H-M   'P 1'
#
loop_
_entity.id
_entity.type
_entity.pdbx_description
1 polymer ?
#
loop_
_entity_poly.entity_id
_entity_poly.type
_entity_poly.pdbx_seq_one_letter_code
_entity_poly.pdbx_strand_id
1 'polypeptide(L)'
;MTMWPLSCGGRGDPHTATVDEFRDEFAAALRAGWAGFAGVLVDEGEIAVPAPDGYRPHRLRAKLEYRGGPFGTVTVEVAPEEVGGLTRVEEIPARDAADWFAELGLPTPQPVPTLPLAHQIAQKLHACTTPDDRAWVNERAHDLVDLQLALRVYTGSLAEIRDVAVRLFTARGLHAWPPLVTARQGWKARYAAEAVGLDVLPTLEDAVIWANQLLAEINASEE
;
A
#
# COMPACT_ATOMS: atom_id res chain seq x y z
N MET A 1 3.08 2.62 -5.13
CA MET A 1 1.90 3.41 -4.75
C MET A 1 1.66 3.15 -3.27
N THR A 2 1.98 4.09 -2.41
CA THR A 2 2.00 3.89 -0.96
C THR A 2 0.66 4.35 -0.40
N MET A 3 -0.15 3.42 0.08
CA MET A 3 -1.35 3.75 0.86
C MET A 3 -0.91 4.17 2.26
N TRP A 4 -1.28 5.37 2.66
CA TRP A 4 -0.99 5.92 3.97
C TRP A 4 -2.10 5.55 4.96
N PRO A 5 -1.80 4.90 6.09
CA PRO A 5 -2.81 4.73 7.14
C PRO A 5 -3.01 6.04 7.89
N LEU A 6 -4.26 6.42 8.08
CA LEU A 6 -4.64 7.58 8.86
C LEU A 6 -4.40 7.30 10.35
N SER A 7 -3.27 7.78 10.87
CA SER A 7 -3.02 7.83 12.30
C SER A 7 -2.35 9.15 12.64
N CYS A 8 -3.13 10.15 12.98
CA CYS A 8 -2.62 11.38 13.58
C CYS A 8 -2.73 11.25 15.09
N GLY A 9 -1.57 11.14 15.77
CA GLY A 9 -1.48 11.01 17.21
C GLY A 9 -1.85 12.29 17.96
N GLY A 10 -3.06 12.31 18.52
CA GLY A 10 -3.43 13.09 19.69
C GLY A 10 -3.62 12.14 20.87
N ARG A 11 -3.14 12.51 22.07
CA ARG A 11 -3.36 11.73 23.30
C ARG A 11 -4.86 11.61 23.59
N GLY A 12 -5.44 10.49 23.26
CA GLY A 12 -6.82 10.11 23.43
C GLY A 12 -7.10 8.97 22.48
N ASP A 13 -7.95 8.01 22.82
CA ASP A 13 -8.31 6.80 22.07
C ASP A 13 -8.03 6.89 20.55
N PRO A 14 -7.57 5.82 19.89
CA PRO A 14 -7.31 5.85 18.46
C PRO A 14 -8.65 6.02 17.73
N HIS A 15 -9.14 7.24 17.67
CA HIS A 15 -10.20 7.62 16.76
C HIS A 15 -9.61 7.52 15.36
N THR A 16 -10.11 6.59 14.59
CA THR A 16 -9.88 6.49 13.15
C THR A 16 -10.25 7.84 12.54
N ALA A 17 -9.26 8.63 12.15
CA ALA A 17 -9.52 9.88 11.46
C ALA A 17 -10.31 9.56 10.18
N THR A 18 -11.36 10.28 9.93
CA THR A 18 -12.14 10.15 8.71
C THR A 18 -11.33 10.64 7.51
N VAL A 19 -11.67 10.23 6.31
CA VAL A 19 -11.07 10.75 5.07
C VAL A 19 -11.14 12.28 5.02
N ASP A 20 -12.25 12.85 5.48
CA ASP A 20 -12.45 14.31 5.51
C ASP A 20 -11.50 15.00 6.49
N GLU A 21 -11.34 14.48 7.70
CA GLU A 21 -10.39 15.02 8.68
C GLU A 21 -8.96 14.97 8.15
N PHE A 22 -8.53 13.85 7.59
CA PHE A 22 -7.20 13.74 6.97
C PHE A 22 -7.02 14.75 5.84
N ARG A 23 -8.00 14.88 4.95
CA ARG A 23 -7.96 15.83 3.85
C ARG A 23 -7.76 17.26 4.36
N ASP A 24 -8.53 17.66 5.38
CA ASP A 24 -8.49 19.00 5.91
C ASP A 24 -7.16 19.30 6.62
N GLU A 25 -6.63 18.36 7.40
CA GLU A 25 -5.32 18.45 8.05
C GLU A 25 -4.19 18.50 7.01
N PHE A 26 -4.23 17.63 6.00
CA PHE A 26 -3.22 17.59 4.95
C PHE A 26 -3.25 18.88 4.12
N ALA A 27 -4.42 19.40 3.77
CA ALA A 27 -4.56 20.68 3.10
C ALA A 27 -4.01 21.85 3.95
N ALA A 28 -4.23 21.82 5.26
CA ALA A 28 -3.67 22.81 6.16
C ALA A 28 -2.14 22.72 6.25
N ALA A 29 -1.58 21.52 6.34
CA ALA A 29 -0.13 21.28 6.37
C ALA A 29 0.55 21.75 5.06
N LEU A 30 -0.05 21.46 3.90
CA LEU A 30 0.47 21.92 2.61
C LEU A 30 0.48 23.44 2.51
N ARG A 31 -0.57 24.12 3.02
CA ARG A 31 -0.62 25.61 3.05
C ARG A 31 0.39 26.21 4.02
N ALA A 32 0.59 25.58 5.17
CA ALA A 32 1.59 26.03 6.15
C ALA A 32 3.01 25.91 5.59
N GLY A 33 3.25 24.94 4.74
CA GLY A 33 4.51 24.71 4.08
C GLY A 33 5.60 24.10 4.99
N TRP A 34 6.69 23.67 4.36
CA TRP A 34 7.85 23.12 5.05
C TRP A 34 9.12 23.33 4.22
N ALA A 35 10.19 23.82 4.80
CA ALA A 35 11.51 23.96 4.18
C ALA A 35 11.51 24.65 2.80
N GLY A 36 10.61 25.61 2.59
CA GLY A 36 10.43 26.33 1.30
C GLY A 36 9.45 25.65 0.34
N PHE A 37 8.92 24.50 0.68
CA PHE A 37 7.80 23.88 -0.01
C PHE A 37 6.48 24.39 0.55
N ALA A 38 5.50 24.54 -0.33
CA ALA A 38 4.10 24.75 -0.02
C ALA A 38 3.26 24.02 -1.06
N GLY A 39 1.95 24.02 -0.90
CA GLY A 39 1.11 23.37 -1.90
C GLY A 39 -0.38 23.55 -1.69
N VAL A 40 -1.11 23.02 -2.66
CA VAL A 40 -2.57 22.98 -2.66
C VAL A 40 -3.03 21.55 -2.84
N LEU A 41 -3.99 21.12 -2.04
CA LEU A 41 -4.64 19.83 -2.17
C LEU A 41 -5.89 19.96 -3.06
N VAL A 42 -6.00 19.08 -4.05
CA VAL A 42 -7.18 18.93 -4.90
C VAL A 42 -7.79 17.56 -4.59
N ASP A 43 -9.04 17.54 -4.20
CA ASP A 43 -9.83 16.31 -4.02
C ASP A 43 -10.38 15.89 -5.40
N GLU A 44 -10.03 14.69 -5.84
CA GLU A 44 -10.53 14.09 -7.09
C GLU A 44 -11.74 13.17 -6.85
N GLY A 45 -12.14 13.00 -5.58
CA GLY A 45 -13.28 12.21 -5.19
C GLY A 45 -12.99 10.72 -5.00
N GLU A 46 -14.06 9.95 -4.89
CA GLU A 46 -14.02 8.51 -4.68
C GLU A 46 -13.42 7.75 -5.85
N ILE A 47 -12.68 6.69 -5.54
CA ILE A 47 -12.10 5.77 -6.52
C ILE A 47 -12.98 4.53 -6.59
N ALA A 48 -13.40 4.17 -7.81
CA ALA A 48 -14.07 2.90 -8.04
C ALA A 48 -13.07 1.74 -7.94
N VAL A 49 -13.21 0.92 -6.90
CA VAL A 49 -12.44 -0.31 -6.69
C VAL A 49 -13.37 -1.45 -6.32
N PRO A 50 -13.04 -2.70 -6.65
CA PRO A 50 -13.74 -3.87 -6.12
C PRO A 50 -13.53 -3.90 -4.60
N ALA A 51 -14.57 -3.59 -3.84
CA ALA A 51 -14.49 -3.49 -2.39
C ALA A 51 -15.86 -3.72 -1.76
N PRO A 52 -15.91 -4.09 -0.46
CA PRO A 52 -17.16 -4.18 0.29
C PRO A 52 -17.93 -2.86 0.29
N ASP A 53 -19.24 -2.97 0.54
CA ASP A 53 -20.08 -1.79 0.71
C ASP A 53 -19.56 -0.89 1.83
N GLY A 54 -19.51 0.42 1.55
CA GLY A 54 -19.01 1.42 2.49
C GLY A 54 -17.50 1.69 2.41
N TYR A 55 -16.71 0.85 1.77
CA TYR A 55 -15.29 1.14 1.53
C TYR A 55 -15.17 2.07 0.33
N ARG A 56 -14.81 3.33 0.58
CA ARG A 56 -14.74 4.39 -0.43
C ARG A 56 -13.38 5.09 -0.34
N PRO A 57 -12.35 4.56 -1.01
CA PRO A 57 -11.08 5.27 -1.09
C PRO A 57 -11.23 6.53 -1.92
N HIS A 58 -10.51 7.58 -1.50
CA HIS A 58 -10.46 8.88 -2.17
C HIS A 58 -9.11 9.12 -2.80
N ARG A 59 -9.11 9.77 -3.96
CA ARG A 59 -7.89 10.25 -4.59
C ARG A 59 -7.73 11.74 -4.36
N LEU A 60 -6.60 12.10 -3.79
CA LEU A 60 -6.18 13.46 -3.54
C LEU A 60 -4.95 13.77 -4.40
N ARG A 61 -4.85 14.98 -4.88
CA ARG A 61 -3.68 15.43 -5.64
C ARG A 61 -3.06 16.64 -4.95
N ALA A 62 -1.86 16.45 -4.39
CA ALA A 62 -1.06 17.50 -3.81
C ALA A 62 -0.22 18.16 -4.89
N LYS A 63 -0.57 19.39 -5.28
CA LYS A 63 0.22 20.21 -6.19
C LYS A 63 1.22 20.99 -5.35
N LEU A 64 2.50 20.71 -5.55
CA LEU A 64 3.59 21.28 -4.77
C LEU A 64 4.27 22.41 -5.52
N GLU A 65 4.68 23.41 -4.77
CA GLU A 65 5.57 24.49 -5.20
C GLU A 65 6.77 24.59 -4.26
N TYR A 66 7.90 25.03 -4.79
CA TYR A 66 9.10 25.30 -4.02
C TYR A 66 9.52 26.76 -4.24
N ARG A 67 9.59 27.53 -3.14
CA ARG A 67 9.94 28.96 -3.16
C ARG A 67 9.10 29.78 -4.16
N GLY A 68 7.80 29.45 -4.27
CA GLY A 68 6.85 30.12 -5.16
C GLY A 68 6.91 29.69 -6.63
N GLY A 69 7.74 28.73 -7.00
CA GLY A 69 7.76 28.11 -8.33
C GLY A 69 7.14 26.71 -8.33
N PRO A 70 6.50 26.28 -9.44
CA PRO A 70 5.95 24.93 -9.55
C PRO A 70 7.03 23.88 -9.35
N PHE A 71 6.77 22.87 -8.49
CA PHE A 71 7.72 21.78 -8.23
C PHE A 71 7.23 20.45 -8.80
N GLY A 72 6.01 20.03 -8.45
CA GLY A 72 5.49 18.75 -8.91
C GLY A 72 4.09 18.47 -8.36
N THR A 73 3.57 17.31 -8.72
CA THR A 73 2.28 16.82 -8.22
C THR A 73 2.44 15.42 -7.66
N VAL A 74 1.94 15.20 -6.45
CA VAL A 74 1.91 13.88 -5.81
C VAL A 74 0.46 13.43 -5.73
N THR A 75 0.19 12.22 -6.21
CA THR A 75 -1.11 11.57 -6.04
C THR A 75 -1.09 10.78 -4.74
N VAL A 76 -2.10 11.01 -3.90
CA VAL A 76 -2.29 10.31 -2.62
C VAL A 76 -3.66 9.63 -2.67
N GLU A 77 -3.70 8.35 -2.42
CA GLU A 77 -4.96 7.61 -2.27
C GLU A 77 -5.16 7.31 -0.79
N VAL A 78 -6.30 7.73 -0.28
CA VAL A 78 -6.68 7.60 1.12
C VAL A 78 -7.85 6.65 1.20
N ALA A 79 -7.71 5.59 1.96
CA ALA A 79 -8.77 4.63 2.19
C ALA A 79 -9.23 4.67 3.64
N PRO A 80 -10.52 4.42 3.90
CA PRO A 80 -10.99 4.14 5.24
C PRO A 80 -10.24 2.95 5.84
N GLU A 81 -10.21 2.88 7.17
CA GLU A 81 -9.64 1.71 7.84
C GLU A 81 -10.39 0.44 7.43
N GLU A 82 -9.63 -0.59 7.02
CA GLU A 82 -10.21 -1.90 6.76
C GLU A 82 -10.59 -2.57 8.08
N VAL A 83 -11.82 -3.05 8.17
CA VAL A 83 -12.38 -3.69 9.36
C VAL A 83 -11.41 -4.76 9.91
N GLY A 84 -11.00 -4.55 11.15
CA GLY A 84 -10.15 -5.50 11.90
C GLY A 84 -8.66 -5.45 11.58
N GLY A 85 -8.16 -4.40 10.90
CA GLY A 85 -6.81 -4.38 10.35
C GLY A 85 -5.75 -3.72 11.22
N LEU A 86 -5.95 -2.51 11.64
CA LEU A 86 -4.85 -1.66 12.08
C LEU A 86 -4.87 -1.38 13.59
N THR A 87 -4.52 -2.40 14.38
CA THR A 87 -4.16 -2.19 15.79
C THR A 87 -2.68 -1.79 15.97
N ARG A 88 -1.86 -1.88 14.92
CA ARG A 88 -0.42 -1.58 14.96
C ARG A 88 0.02 -0.86 13.70
N VAL A 89 0.83 0.15 13.89
CA VAL A 89 1.58 0.85 12.84
C VAL A 89 3.05 0.55 13.08
N GLU A 90 3.80 0.28 12.02
CA GLU A 90 5.27 0.19 12.06
C GLU A 90 5.86 1.52 11.62
N GLU A 91 6.86 2.01 12.35
CA GLU A 91 7.60 3.20 11.94
C GLU A 91 8.85 2.80 11.19
N ILE A 92 8.92 3.16 9.91
CA ILE A 92 10.10 2.92 9.08
C ILE A 92 10.97 4.18 9.08
N PRO A 93 12.21 4.09 9.58
CA PRO A 93 13.16 5.20 9.45
C PRO A 93 13.45 5.49 7.98
N ALA A 94 13.37 6.75 7.58
CA ALA A 94 13.71 7.20 6.22
C ALA A 94 15.23 7.27 6.02
N ARG A 95 15.96 6.17 6.28
CA ARG A 95 17.45 6.12 6.31
C ARG A 95 18.06 6.54 4.98
N ASP A 96 17.52 6.03 3.88
CA ASP A 96 18.04 6.31 2.54
C ASP A 96 17.83 7.78 2.13
N ALA A 97 16.87 8.47 2.74
CA ALA A 97 16.64 9.88 2.51
C ALA A 97 17.43 10.78 3.46
N ALA A 98 17.91 10.26 4.59
CA ALA A 98 18.56 11.08 5.62
C ALA A 98 19.83 11.76 5.10
N ASP A 99 20.67 11.04 4.36
CA ASP A 99 21.90 11.57 3.79
C ASP A 99 21.59 12.64 2.72
N TRP A 100 20.63 12.40 1.85
CA TRP A 100 20.20 13.38 0.86
C TRP A 100 19.61 14.64 1.48
N PHE A 101 18.83 14.48 2.55
CA PHE A 101 18.27 15.61 3.28
C PHE A 101 19.39 16.46 3.92
N ALA A 102 20.41 15.80 4.48
CA ALA A 102 21.57 16.48 5.05
C ALA A 102 22.38 17.24 3.97
N GLU A 103 22.64 16.63 2.82
CA GLU A 103 23.32 17.26 1.68
C GLU A 103 22.58 18.50 1.15
N LEU A 104 21.24 18.45 1.17
CA LEU A 104 20.38 19.55 0.75
C LEU A 104 20.15 20.61 1.86
N GLY A 105 20.69 20.40 3.05
CA GLY A 105 20.45 21.29 4.21
C GLY A 105 19.01 21.25 4.71
N LEU A 106 18.28 20.15 4.45
CA LEU A 106 16.92 19.94 4.90
C LEU A 106 16.90 19.29 6.29
N PRO A 107 15.85 19.51 7.09
CA PRO A 107 15.68 18.82 8.38
C PRO A 107 15.66 17.30 8.19
N THR A 108 16.20 16.55 9.15
CA THR A 108 16.18 15.09 9.15
C THR A 108 14.75 14.59 9.01
N PRO A 109 14.47 13.69 8.06
CA PRO A 109 13.12 13.16 7.86
C PRO A 109 12.68 12.35 9.08
N GLN A 110 11.43 12.54 9.50
CA GLN A 110 10.85 11.73 10.56
C GLN A 110 10.57 10.31 10.05
N PRO A 111 10.53 9.30 10.95
CA PRO A 111 10.07 7.98 10.60
C PRO A 111 8.67 8.04 9.95
N VAL A 112 8.46 7.21 8.95
CA VAL A 112 7.17 7.15 8.25
C VAL A 112 6.34 6.03 8.85
N PRO A 113 5.13 6.32 9.37
CA PRO A 113 4.22 5.29 9.82
C PRO A 113 3.74 4.46 8.61
N THR A 114 3.84 3.14 8.72
CA THR A 114 3.45 2.21 7.66
C THR A 114 2.59 1.08 8.20
N LEU A 115 1.85 0.46 7.31
CA LEU A 115 1.21 -0.83 7.59
C LEU A 115 2.26 -1.88 7.93
N PRO A 116 2.04 -2.74 8.94
CA PRO A 116 2.89 -3.90 9.18
C PRO A 116 3.11 -4.70 7.91
N LEU A 117 4.33 -5.20 7.71
CA LEU A 117 4.69 -5.87 6.46
C LEU A 117 3.85 -7.12 6.20
N ALA A 118 3.48 -7.88 7.26
CA ALA A 118 2.53 -9.00 7.16
C ALA A 118 1.18 -8.56 6.55
N HIS A 119 0.69 -7.37 6.93
CA HIS A 119 -0.55 -6.81 6.40
C HIS A 119 -0.41 -6.42 4.92
N GLN A 120 0.71 -5.76 4.56
CA GLN A 120 0.99 -5.42 3.16
C GLN A 120 1.07 -6.67 2.29
N ILE A 121 1.73 -7.74 2.76
CA ILE A 121 1.80 -9.04 2.08
C ILE A 121 0.39 -9.61 1.87
N ALA A 122 -0.43 -9.65 2.93
CA ALA A 122 -1.80 -10.14 2.84
C ALA A 122 -2.67 -9.35 1.85
N GLN A 123 -2.53 -8.00 1.83
CA GLN A 123 -3.23 -7.15 0.86
C GLN A 123 -2.80 -7.46 -0.59
N LYS A 124 -1.52 -7.69 -0.83
CA LYS A 124 -1.01 -8.03 -2.16
C LYS A 124 -1.43 -9.43 -2.61
N LEU A 125 -1.42 -10.41 -1.69
CA LEU A 125 -1.97 -11.75 -1.95
C LEU A 125 -3.46 -11.67 -2.33
N HIS A 126 -4.24 -10.88 -1.59
CA HIS A 126 -5.64 -10.67 -1.94
C HIS A 126 -5.79 -9.99 -3.31
N ALA A 127 -5.05 -8.91 -3.58
CA ALA A 127 -5.17 -8.13 -4.80
C ALA A 127 -4.82 -8.95 -6.05
N CYS A 128 -3.71 -9.70 -6.05
CA CYS A 128 -3.31 -10.50 -7.22
C CYS A 128 -4.18 -11.74 -7.44
N THR A 129 -4.97 -12.15 -6.44
CA THR A 129 -5.89 -13.31 -6.54
C THR A 129 -7.34 -12.93 -6.74
N THR A 130 -7.71 -11.64 -6.61
CA THR A 130 -9.08 -11.18 -6.83
C THR A 130 -9.57 -11.56 -8.24
N PRO A 131 -10.71 -12.23 -8.38
CA PRO A 131 -11.24 -12.63 -9.68
C PRO A 131 -11.58 -11.43 -10.56
N ASP A 132 -11.50 -11.62 -11.88
CA ASP A 132 -12.07 -10.67 -12.83
C ASP A 132 -13.60 -10.69 -12.72
N ASP A 133 -14.23 -9.58 -13.00
CA ASP A 133 -15.68 -9.50 -13.18
C ASP A 133 -16.02 -8.79 -14.50
N ARG A 134 -17.32 -8.49 -14.73
CA ARG A 134 -17.76 -7.83 -15.96
C ARG A 134 -17.32 -6.37 -16.07
N ALA A 135 -17.04 -5.72 -14.97
CA ALA A 135 -16.73 -4.30 -14.90
C ALA A 135 -15.24 -4.05 -14.65
N TRP A 136 -14.52 -5.05 -14.14
CA TRP A 136 -13.15 -4.90 -13.71
C TRP A 136 -12.28 -6.10 -14.10
N VAL A 137 -11.12 -5.78 -14.70
CA VAL A 137 -10.09 -6.75 -15.05
C VAL A 137 -8.94 -6.62 -14.08
N ASN A 138 -8.49 -7.73 -13.52
CA ASN A 138 -7.37 -7.76 -12.61
C ASN A 138 -6.05 -7.52 -13.36
N GLU A 139 -5.48 -6.35 -13.17
CA GLU A 139 -4.19 -5.94 -13.75
C GLU A 139 -3.03 -5.97 -12.74
N ARG A 140 -3.15 -6.73 -11.65
CA ARG A 140 -2.28 -6.71 -10.47
C ARG A 140 -1.04 -7.60 -10.57
N ALA A 141 -0.52 -7.81 -11.78
CA ALA A 141 0.73 -8.60 -11.99
C ALA A 141 1.94 -8.01 -11.23
N HIS A 142 1.98 -6.67 -11.04
CA HIS A 142 3.03 -6.01 -10.28
C HIS A 142 3.06 -6.44 -8.80
N ASP A 143 1.93 -6.83 -8.21
CA ASP A 143 1.90 -7.32 -6.83
C ASP A 143 2.72 -8.61 -6.65
N LEU A 144 2.95 -9.40 -7.71
CA LEU A 144 3.86 -10.55 -7.65
C LEU A 144 5.34 -10.13 -7.52
N VAL A 145 5.72 -9.00 -8.08
CA VAL A 145 7.05 -8.41 -7.89
C VAL A 145 7.18 -7.89 -6.45
N ASP A 146 6.20 -7.11 -6.02
CA ASP A 146 6.17 -6.53 -4.69
C ASP A 146 6.19 -7.58 -3.58
N LEU A 147 5.47 -8.71 -3.75
CA LEU A 147 5.48 -9.84 -2.81
C LEU A 147 6.88 -10.44 -2.65
N GLN A 148 7.61 -10.64 -3.76
CA GLN A 148 8.97 -11.15 -3.71
C GLN A 148 9.90 -10.20 -2.94
N LEU A 149 9.79 -8.89 -3.18
CA LEU A 149 10.59 -7.87 -2.49
C LEU A 149 10.21 -7.76 -1.01
N ALA A 150 8.92 -7.76 -0.69
CA ALA A 150 8.43 -7.69 0.68
C ALA A 150 8.89 -8.88 1.54
N LEU A 151 8.83 -10.10 0.99
CA LEU A 151 9.24 -11.30 1.72
C LEU A 151 10.75 -11.39 1.97
N ARG A 152 11.59 -10.73 1.19
CA ARG A 152 13.04 -10.66 1.44
C ARG A 152 13.39 -9.89 2.71
N VAL A 153 12.57 -8.91 3.05
CA VAL A 153 12.81 -8.06 4.23
C VAL A 153 11.87 -8.41 5.39
N TYR A 154 10.90 -9.28 5.15
CA TYR A 154 10.00 -9.75 6.19
C TYR A 154 10.72 -10.72 7.14
N THR A 155 10.68 -10.42 8.43
CA THR A 155 11.34 -11.21 9.49
C THR A 155 10.36 -11.90 10.43
N GLY A 156 9.06 -11.72 10.23
CA GLY A 156 8.01 -12.37 11.01
C GLY A 156 7.74 -13.82 10.57
N SER A 157 6.72 -14.44 11.13
CA SER A 157 6.33 -15.82 10.80
C SER A 157 5.31 -15.86 9.65
N LEU A 158 5.27 -16.98 8.92
CA LEU A 158 4.22 -17.24 7.94
C LEU A 158 2.83 -17.35 8.60
N ALA A 159 2.76 -17.81 9.86
CA ALA A 159 1.53 -17.86 10.63
C ALA A 159 0.95 -16.45 10.86
N GLU A 160 1.78 -15.45 11.13
CA GLU A 160 1.34 -14.06 11.24
C GLU A 160 0.71 -13.56 9.92
N ILE A 161 1.35 -13.85 8.78
CA ILE A 161 0.78 -13.51 7.46
C ILE A 161 -0.56 -14.23 7.26
N ARG A 162 -0.65 -15.52 7.61
CA ARG A 162 -1.87 -16.30 7.49
C ARG A 162 -3.02 -15.69 8.28
N ASP A 163 -2.79 -15.35 9.53
CA ASP A 163 -3.81 -14.77 10.41
C ASP A 163 -4.34 -13.44 9.88
N VAL A 164 -3.45 -12.59 9.40
CA VAL A 164 -3.84 -11.33 8.74
C VAL A 164 -4.61 -11.61 7.45
N ALA A 165 -4.14 -12.54 6.62
CA ALA A 165 -4.77 -12.87 5.34
C ALA A 165 -6.18 -13.42 5.54
N VAL A 166 -6.37 -14.37 6.46
CA VAL A 166 -7.70 -14.94 6.75
C VAL A 166 -8.69 -13.85 7.17
N ARG A 167 -8.28 -12.95 8.06
CA ARG A 167 -9.14 -11.82 8.47
C ARG A 167 -9.45 -10.89 7.31
N LEU A 168 -8.44 -10.51 6.52
CA LEU A 168 -8.59 -9.60 5.39
C LEU A 168 -9.53 -10.19 4.31
N PHE A 169 -9.30 -11.44 3.90
CA PHE A 169 -10.13 -12.11 2.90
C PHE A 169 -11.58 -12.25 3.37
N THR A 170 -11.77 -12.58 4.66
CA THR A 170 -13.10 -12.66 5.27
C THR A 170 -13.80 -11.30 5.27
N ALA A 171 -13.09 -10.24 5.67
CA ALA A 171 -13.65 -8.89 5.74
C ALA A 171 -14.01 -8.35 4.35
N ARG A 172 -13.18 -8.60 3.34
CA ARG A 172 -13.45 -8.15 1.95
C ARG A 172 -14.52 -8.98 1.25
N GLY A 173 -14.63 -10.27 1.56
CA GLY A 173 -15.68 -11.16 1.05
C GLY A 173 -15.70 -11.38 -0.47
N LEU A 174 -14.66 -10.99 -1.22
CA LEU A 174 -14.62 -11.08 -2.67
C LEU A 174 -14.29 -12.51 -3.15
N HIS A 175 -13.46 -13.22 -2.40
CA HIS A 175 -13.12 -14.63 -2.64
C HIS A 175 -12.51 -15.26 -1.37
N ALA A 176 -12.52 -16.60 -1.32
CA ALA A 176 -12.13 -17.34 -0.13
C ALA A 176 -10.61 -17.47 0.02
N TRP A 177 -10.15 -17.67 1.26
CA TRP A 177 -8.83 -18.14 1.61
C TRP A 177 -8.81 -19.67 1.72
N PRO A 178 -7.74 -20.39 1.31
CA PRO A 178 -6.60 -19.91 0.52
C PRO A 178 -6.96 -19.75 -0.96
N PRO A 179 -6.54 -18.70 -1.62
CA PRO A 179 -6.77 -18.51 -3.05
C PRO A 179 -5.69 -19.20 -3.90
N LEU A 180 -5.86 -19.10 -5.23
CA LEU A 180 -4.82 -19.44 -6.20
C LEU A 180 -4.51 -18.24 -7.09
N VAL A 181 -3.24 -18.01 -7.35
CA VAL A 181 -2.79 -17.07 -8.37
C VAL A 181 -2.93 -17.71 -9.73
N THR A 182 -3.66 -17.07 -10.61
CA THR A 182 -3.82 -17.49 -12.00
C THR A 182 -3.39 -16.35 -12.91
N ALA A 183 -2.46 -16.63 -13.82
CA ALA A 183 -2.02 -15.64 -14.81
C ALA A 183 -3.19 -15.20 -15.69
N ARG A 184 -3.26 -13.89 -15.99
CA ARG A 184 -4.33 -13.28 -16.77
C ARG A 184 -3.79 -12.63 -18.03
N GLN A 185 -4.71 -12.28 -18.93
CA GLN A 185 -4.34 -11.57 -20.14
C GLN A 185 -3.62 -10.25 -19.81
N GLY A 186 -2.52 -9.97 -20.48
CA GLY A 186 -1.71 -8.77 -20.27
C GLY A 186 -0.70 -8.86 -19.12
N TRP A 187 -0.83 -9.81 -18.20
CA TRP A 187 0.07 -9.93 -17.04
C TRP A 187 1.52 -10.16 -17.43
N LYS A 188 1.78 -10.91 -18.48
CA LYS A 188 3.16 -11.21 -18.90
C LYS A 188 3.95 -9.94 -19.25
N ALA A 189 3.35 -9.05 -20.00
CA ALA A 189 4.00 -7.78 -20.37
C ALA A 189 4.16 -6.84 -19.15
N ARG A 190 3.15 -6.78 -18.27
CA ARG A 190 3.20 -5.98 -17.04
C ARG A 190 4.26 -6.49 -16.09
N TYR A 191 4.26 -7.79 -15.80
CA TYR A 191 5.27 -8.39 -14.92
C TYR A 191 6.68 -8.13 -15.43
N ALA A 192 6.93 -8.36 -16.73
CA ALA A 192 8.23 -8.13 -17.34
C ALA A 192 8.68 -6.66 -17.22
N ALA A 193 7.76 -5.70 -17.37
CA ALA A 193 8.08 -4.28 -17.24
C ALA A 193 8.44 -3.90 -15.79
N GLU A 194 7.70 -4.40 -14.82
CA GLU A 194 7.92 -4.13 -13.39
C GLU A 194 9.17 -4.83 -12.82
N ALA A 195 9.54 -5.99 -13.37
CA ALA A 195 10.71 -6.75 -12.93
C ALA A 195 12.05 -6.18 -13.42
N VAL A 196 12.03 -5.20 -14.35
CA VAL A 196 13.27 -4.64 -14.93
C VAL A 196 14.18 -4.05 -13.86
N GLY A 197 15.43 -4.55 -13.81
CA GLY A 197 16.42 -4.05 -12.86
C GLY A 197 16.25 -4.49 -11.41
N LEU A 198 15.23 -5.32 -11.13
CA LEU A 198 14.98 -5.86 -9.81
C LEU A 198 15.47 -7.31 -9.72
N ASP A 199 15.91 -7.70 -8.53
CA ASP A 199 16.32 -9.07 -8.25
C ASP A 199 15.07 -9.90 -7.85
N VAL A 200 14.28 -10.27 -8.87
CA VAL A 200 13.05 -11.08 -8.75
C VAL A 200 13.05 -12.19 -9.80
N LEU A 201 12.13 -13.13 -9.71
CA LEU A 201 12.00 -14.21 -10.69
C LEU A 201 11.85 -13.64 -12.12
N PRO A 202 12.52 -14.22 -13.10
CA PRO A 202 12.65 -13.61 -14.43
C PRO A 202 11.37 -13.68 -15.26
N THR A 203 10.47 -14.63 -14.97
CA THR A 203 9.25 -14.82 -15.76
C THR A 203 8.00 -14.79 -14.92
N LEU A 204 6.86 -14.40 -15.52
CA LEU A 204 5.57 -14.48 -14.88
C LEU A 204 5.22 -15.91 -14.47
N GLU A 205 5.56 -16.88 -15.32
CA GLU A 205 5.29 -18.29 -15.10
C GLU A 205 5.96 -18.78 -13.81
N ASP A 206 7.24 -18.46 -13.61
CA ASP A 206 7.98 -18.78 -12.39
C ASP A 206 7.40 -18.06 -11.17
N ALA A 207 7.04 -16.80 -11.32
CA ALA A 207 6.45 -16.00 -10.24
C ALA A 207 5.07 -16.55 -9.79
N VAL A 208 4.24 -17.03 -10.73
CA VAL A 208 2.95 -17.65 -10.40
C VAL A 208 3.15 -18.97 -9.68
N ILE A 209 4.09 -19.81 -10.13
CA ILE A 209 4.43 -21.09 -9.44
C ILE A 209 4.89 -20.79 -8.02
N TRP A 210 5.84 -19.88 -7.86
CA TRP A 210 6.36 -19.46 -6.58
C TRP A 210 5.26 -18.92 -5.64
N ALA A 211 4.38 -18.04 -6.15
CA ALA A 211 3.32 -17.46 -5.34
C ALA A 211 2.31 -18.51 -4.86
N ASN A 212 2.01 -19.52 -5.67
CA ASN A 212 1.14 -20.61 -5.27
C ASN A 212 1.80 -21.56 -4.25
N GLN A 213 3.11 -21.79 -4.33
CA GLN A 213 3.87 -22.50 -3.31
C GLN A 213 3.86 -21.72 -1.99
N LEU A 214 4.14 -20.42 -2.03
CA LEU A 214 4.08 -19.54 -0.88
C LEU A 214 2.69 -19.56 -0.21
N LEU A 215 1.60 -19.48 -0.99
CA LEU A 215 0.24 -19.57 -0.47
C LEU A 215 -0.02 -20.90 0.24
N ALA A 216 0.50 -22.01 -0.29
CA ALA A 216 0.39 -23.31 0.33
C ALA A 216 1.17 -23.37 1.66
N GLU A 217 2.40 -22.82 1.70
CA GLU A 217 3.23 -22.74 2.91
C GLU A 217 2.58 -21.85 3.98
N ILE A 218 2.08 -20.68 3.61
CA ILE A 218 1.35 -19.80 4.53
C ILE A 218 0.11 -20.52 5.08
N ASN A 219 -0.66 -21.18 4.23
CA ASN A 219 -1.87 -21.88 4.68
C ASN A 219 -1.57 -23.08 5.60
N ALA A 220 -0.44 -23.74 5.42
CA ALA A 220 0.00 -24.88 6.25
C ALA A 220 0.72 -24.44 7.53
N SER A 221 1.07 -23.16 7.70
CA SER A 221 1.79 -22.70 8.88
C SER A 221 0.88 -22.74 10.12
N GLU A 222 1.41 -23.23 11.21
CA GLU A 222 0.79 -23.24 12.53
C GLU A 222 1.49 -22.23 13.44
N GLU A 223 0.82 -21.81 14.53
CA GLU A 223 1.41 -20.89 15.52
C GLU A 223 2.64 -21.49 16.21
#